data_52f1f9b7c0202fc4d941d8e2bf909e2a
#
_entry.id   52f1f9b7c0202fc4d941d8e2bf909e2a
#
_cell.length_a   1.000
_cell.length_b   1.000
_cell.length_c   1.000
_cell.angle_alpha   90.00
_cell.angle_beta   90.00
_cell.angle_gamma   90.00
#
_symmetry.space_group_name_H-M   'P 1'
#
loop_
_entity.id
_entity.type
_entity.pdbx_description
1 polymer ?
#
loop_
_entity_poly.entity_id
_entity_poly.type
_entity_poly.pdbx_seq_one_letter_code
_entity_poly.pdbx_strand_id
1 'polypeptide(L)'
;MINQCYEYEAAHTIQDVLSCNGDLNIALVADSHLDNSVPATIENISAVDQAVHFDCCIHLGDFLAGEIGRRYAKLLLRQQLALFRPTVSSGRFFPVQGNHDACSGPYSARLWPEAIGFLDAEQGVCRPAQKPYYYVDIAKEKVRLVFVCSYYYEHRGGGSVMIFGYEEEQIQWLQNEVLVLPADWTVMLFSHDAPFSALLFDEKTALEKNDIVNGNQIFRALEQCRKQYGFDTAGWFIGHYHGDRIKTLFGIPFVITASQTAYDPQLFDDDVRFWARTLGT
;
A
#
# COMPACT_ATOMS: atom_id res chain seq x y z
N MET A 1 -15.85 17.86 10.31
CA MET A 1 -16.94 17.18 11.08
C MET A 1 -16.94 15.72 10.63
N ILE A 2 -16.90 14.79 11.57
CA ILE A 2 -17.08 13.36 11.24
C ILE A 2 -18.49 13.17 10.69
N ASN A 3 -18.63 12.42 9.59
CA ASN A 3 -19.95 12.04 9.10
C ASN A 3 -20.67 11.21 10.18
N GLN A 4 -21.92 11.57 10.52
CA GLN A 4 -22.68 10.92 11.61
C GLN A 4 -22.74 9.39 11.49
N CYS A 5 -22.73 8.84 10.28
CA CYS A 5 -22.67 7.39 10.06
C CYS A 5 -21.40 6.73 10.58
N TYR A 6 -20.32 7.50 10.76
CA TYR A 6 -19.01 7.01 11.19
C TYR A 6 -18.59 7.51 12.59
N GLU A 7 -19.42 8.31 13.26
CA GLU A 7 -19.07 8.82 14.61
C GLU A 7 -18.77 7.69 15.60
N TYR A 8 -19.58 6.65 15.58
CA TYR A 8 -19.39 5.48 16.44
C TYR A 8 -18.07 4.75 16.10
N GLU A 9 -17.83 4.47 14.84
CA GLU A 9 -16.63 3.78 14.36
C GLU A 9 -15.36 4.61 14.63
N ALA A 10 -15.42 5.91 14.37
CA ALA A 10 -14.31 6.81 14.66
C ALA A 10 -13.99 6.87 16.16
N ALA A 11 -15.00 6.91 17.04
CA ALA A 11 -14.80 6.91 18.47
C ALA A 11 -14.12 5.61 18.97
N HIS A 12 -14.52 4.45 18.44
CA HIS A 12 -13.90 3.17 18.75
C HIS A 12 -12.48 3.09 18.24
N THR A 13 -12.24 3.49 16.99
CA THR A 13 -10.90 3.53 16.41
C THR A 13 -9.95 4.40 17.23
N ILE A 14 -10.40 5.60 17.64
CA ILE A 14 -9.61 6.48 18.51
C ILE A 14 -9.28 5.80 19.83
N GLN A 15 -10.28 5.17 20.48
CA GLN A 15 -10.07 4.48 21.75
C GLN A 15 -9.08 3.32 21.60
N ASP A 16 -9.22 2.52 20.55
CA ASP A 16 -8.37 1.36 20.30
C ASP A 16 -6.92 1.80 20.05
N VAL A 17 -6.68 2.78 19.17
CA VAL A 17 -5.34 3.30 18.89
C VAL A 17 -4.70 3.88 20.14
N LEU A 18 -5.41 4.71 20.91
CA LEU A 18 -4.88 5.29 22.14
C LEU A 18 -4.59 4.25 23.22
N SER A 19 -5.30 3.11 23.22
CA SER A 19 -5.08 2.04 24.18
C SER A 19 -3.84 1.20 23.88
N CYS A 20 -3.40 1.15 22.61
CA CYS A 20 -2.31 0.27 22.18
C CYS A 20 -0.91 0.78 22.54
N ASN A 21 -0.75 2.07 22.88
CA ASN A 21 0.57 2.70 23.15
C ASN A 21 1.61 2.40 22.05
N GLY A 22 1.19 2.37 20.79
CA GLY A 22 2.07 2.14 19.65
C GLY A 22 3.06 3.29 19.44
N ASP A 23 4.28 2.98 19.02
CA ASP A 23 5.30 3.97 18.69
C ASP A 23 5.12 4.58 17.30
N LEU A 24 4.24 4.02 16.47
CA LEU A 24 3.97 4.44 15.09
C LEU A 24 2.49 4.24 14.75
N ASN A 25 1.80 5.32 14.41
CA ASN A 25 0.40 5.32 13.99
C ASN A 25 0.30 5.60 12.49
N ILE A 26 -0.27 4.67 11.72
CA ILE A 26 -0.39 4.78 10.26
C ILE A 26 -1.86 4.73 9.85
N ALA A 27 -2.33 5.73 9.10
CA ALA A 27 -3.62 5.66 8.43
C ALA A 27 -3.47 4.92 7.09
N LEU A 28 -4.23 3.83 6.89
CA LEU A 28 -4.27 3.08 5.63
C LEU A 28 -5.56 3.35 4.86
N VAL A 29 -5.43 3.57 3.56
CA VAL A 29 -6.54 3.77 2.62
C VAL A 29 -6.25 2.97 1.35
N ALA A 30 -7.27 2.45 0.67
CA ALA A 30 -7.13 1.73 -0.59
C ALA A 30 -8.30 2.00 -1.54
N ASP A 31 -8.06 1.85 -2.83
CA ASP A 31 -9.10 1.68 -3.85
C ASP A 31 -10.15 2.80 -3.85
N SER A 32 -9.71 4.05 -3.96
CA SER A 32 -10.58 5.24 -3.93
C SER A 32 -11.34 5.50 -5.25
N HIS A 33 -10.85 5.00 -6.37
CA HIS A 33 -11.49 4.96 -7.70
C HIS A 33 -12.18 6.25 -8.17
N LEU A 34 -11.70 7.43 -7.77
CA LEU A 34 -12.36 8.72 -8.05
C LEU A 34 -13.79 8.82 -7.50
N ASP A 35 -14.12 8.06 -6.48
CA ASP A 35 -15.47 8.05 -5.94
C ASP A 35 -15.84 9.36 -5.23
N ASN A 36 -17.13 9.68 -5.25
CA ASN A 36 -17.65 10.86 -4.58
C ASN A 36 -17.53 10.82 -3.04
N SER A 37 -17.26 9.66 -2.47
CA SER A 37 -17.01 9.48 -1.02
C SER A 37 -15.61 9.91 -0.57
N VAL A 38 -14.66 10.11 -1.50
CA VAL A 38 -13.27 10.48 -1.18
C VAL A 38 -13.17 11.68 -0.22
N PRO A 39 -13.90 12.79 -0.42
CA PRO A 39 -13.84 13.91 0.53
C PRO A 39 -14.28 13.52 1.95
N ALA A 40 -15.34 12.72 2.08
CA ALA A 40 -15.84 12.26 3.38
C ALA A 40 -14.82 11.37 4.09
N THR A 41 -14.15 10.49 3.36
CA THR A 41 -13.07 9.65 3.92
C THR A 41 -11.91 10.49 4.40
N ILE A 42 -11.46 11.48 3.63
CA ILE A 42 -10.40 12.40 4.02
C ILE A 42 -10.80 13.16 5.30
N GLU A 43 -12.03 13.66 5.38
CA GLU A 43 -12.56 14.33 6.57
C GLU A 43 -12.58 13.40 7.79
N ASN A 44 -13.00 12.15 7.62
CA ASN A 44 -13.03 11.16 8.70
C ASN A 44 -11.63 10.83 9.22
N ILE A 45 -10.67 10.57 8.32
CA ILE A 45 -9.27 10.30 8.71
C ILE A 45 -8.70 11.52 9.43
N SER A 46 -8.92 12.73 8.90
CA SER A 46 -8.43 13.96 9.51
C SER A 46 -9.05 14.21 10.90
N ALA A 47 -10.30 13.82 11.09
CA ALA A 47 -10.96 13.93 12.40
C ALA A 47 -10.40 12.94 13.42
N VAL A 48 -10.09 11.71 13.01
CA VAL A 48 -9.41 10.72 13.85
C VAL A 48 -7.97 11.19 14.17
N ASP A 49 -7.27 11.74 13.17
CA ASP A 49 -5.90 12.26 13.32
C ASP A 49 -5.78 13.34 14.39
N GLN A 50 -6.80 14.17 14.58
CA GLN A 50 -6.82 15.18 15.65
C GLN A 50 -6.68 14.59 17.05
N ALA A 51 -7.08 13.34 17.24
CA ALA A 51 -7.01 12.64 18.52
C ALA A 51 -5.81 11.69 18.63
N VAL A 52 -5.47 10.96 17.55
CA VAL A 52 -4.46 9.90 17.60
C VAL A 52 -3.10 10.30 17.02
N HIS A 53 -3.03 11.38 16.23
CA HIS A 53 -1.82 11.89 15.60
C HIS A 53 -1.11 10.84 14.74
N PHE A 54 -1.62 10.60 13.53
CA PHE A 54 -0.98 9.68 12.59
C PHE A 54 0.38 10.20 12.12
N ASP A 55 1.39 9.33 12.16
CA ASP A 55 2.74 9.63 11.67
C ASP A 55 2.77 9.76 10.14
N CYS A 56 1.90 9.01 9.44
CA CYS A 56 1.70 9.15 8.01
C CYS A 56 0.34 8.58 7.57
N CYS A 57 -0.06 8.95 6.35
CA CYS A 57 -1.15 8.30 5.62
C CYS A 57 -0.56 7.52 4.45
N ILE A 58 -0.98 6.28 4.26
CA ILE A 58 -0.58 5.42 3.14
C ILE A 58 -1.82 5.07 2.33
N HIS A 59 -1.75 5.28 1.02
CA HIS A 59 -2.80 4.86 0.10
C HIS A 59 -2.29 3.72 -0.77
N LEU A 60 -2.95 2.56 -0.69
CA LEU A 60 -2.50 1.31 -1.27
C LEU A 60 -2.85 1.14 -2.76
N GLY A 61 -3.12 2.24 -3.47
CA GLY A 61 -3.34 2.23 -4.92
C GLY A 61 -4.80 2.34 -5.34
N ASP A 62 -5.00 2.35 -6.66
CA ASP A 62 -6.28 2.54 -7.31
C ASP A 62 -6.97 3.87 -6.93
N PHE A 63 -6.25 4.96 -7.22
CA PHE A 63 -6.79 6.31 -7.16
C PHE A 63 -7.77 6.58 -8.30
N LEU A 64 -7.51 5.97 -9.47
CA LEU A 64 -8.30 6.15 -10.68
C LEU A 64 -9.32 5.01 -10.86
N ALA A 65 -10.37 5.28 -11.63
CA ALA A 65 -11.45 4.31 -11.91
C ALA A 65 -11.20 3.46 -13.16
N GLY A 66 -9.96 3.18 -13.53
CA GLY A 66 -9.64 2.42 -14.75
C GLY A 66 -10.13 3.11 -16.04
N GLU A 67 -9.81 2.56 -17.21
CA GLU A 67 -10.25 3.00 -18.55
C GLU A 67 -10.32 4.51 -18.84
N ILE A 68 -9.71 5.33 -17.98
CA ILE A 68 -9.66 6.78 -18.18
C ILE A 68 -8.68 7.09 -19.30
N GLY A 69 -9.16 7.84 -20.29
CA GLY A 69 -8.33 8.29 -21.41
C GLY A 69 -7.09 9.02 -20.89
N ARG A 70 -5.93 8.65 -21.39
CA ARG A 70 -4.58 9.10 -21.03
C ARG A 70 -4.43 10.58 -20.72
N ARG A 71 -5.12 11.44 -21.48
CA ARG A 71 -5.07 12.90 -21.32
C ARG A 71 -5.60 13.34 -19.95
N TYR A 72 -6.62 12.65 -19.46
CA TYR A 72 -7.27 12.96 -18.20
C TYR A 72 -6.64 12.23 -17.04
N ALA A 73 -6.12 11.02 -17.25
CA ALA A 73 -5.50 10.21 -16.19
C ALA A 73 -4.39 10.98 -15.45
N LYS A 74 -3.50 11.67 -16.15
CA LYS A 74 -2.43 12.46 -15.53
C LYS A 74 -2.96 13.60 -14.66
N LEU A 75 -4.00 14.29 -15.12
CA LEU A 75 -4.61 15.39 -14.38
C LEU A 75 -5.33 14.87 -13.14
N LEU A 76 -6.16 13.85 -13.32
CA LEU A 76 -6.97 13.26 -12.23
C LEU A 76 -6.09 12.62 -11.18
N LEU A 77 -5.05 11.86 -11.58
CA LEU A 77 -4.10 11.27 -10.64
C LEU A 77 -3.42 12.35 -9.78
N ARG A 78 -2.94 13.43 -10.40
CA ARG A 78 -2.34 14.55 -9.64
C ARG A 78 -3.33 15.22 -8.70
N GLN A 79 -4.59 15.36 -9.11
CA GLN A 79 -5.64 15.90 -8.25
C GLN A 79 -5.91 14.99 -7.06
N GLN A 80 -6.03 13.68 -7.28
CA GLN A 80 -6.25 12.72 -6.19
C GLN A 80 -5.09 12.70 -5.21
N LEU A 81 -3.85 12.60 -5.70
CA LEU A 81 -2.67 12.68 -4.84
C LEU A 81 -2.62 13.99 -4.02
N ALA A 82 -3.01 15.11 -4.63
CA ALA A 82 -3.04 16.40 -3.93
C ALA A 82 -4.15 16.47 -2.86
N LEU A 83 -5.28 15.79 -3.05
CA LEU A 83 -6.35 15.69 -2.07
C LEU A 83 -5.93 14.89 -0.83
N PHE A 84 -5.23 13.75 -1.03
CA PHE A 84 -4.82 12.89 0.08
C PHE A 84 -3.61 13.42 0.87
N ARG A 85 -2.74 14.23 0.26
CA ARG A 85 -1.52 14.72 0.94
C ARG A 85 -1.76 15.46 2.27
N PRO A 86 -2.76 16.31 2.42
CA PRO A 86 -3.04 17.00 3.69
C PRO A 86 -3.95 16.21 4.64
N THR A 87 -4.20 14.92 4.41
CA THR A 87 -5.16 14.13 5.18
C THR A 87 -4.78 14.01 6.66
N VAL A 88 -3.49 13.90 6.94
CA VAL A 88 -2.96 13.81 8.30
C VAL A 88 -2.11 15.04 8.66
N SER A 89 -2.10 15.42 9.92
CA SER A 89 -1.43 16.62 10.44
C SER A 89 0.10 16.59 10.27
N SER A 90 0.69 15.40 10.23
CA SER A 90 2.11 15.22 9.90
C SER A 90 2.46 15.67 8.48
N GLY A 91 1.47 15.73 7.57
CA GLY A 91 1.64 16.03 6.16
C GLY A 91 2.37 14.94 5.36
N ARG A 92 2.70 13.81 5.99
CA ARG A 92 3.42 12.69 5.34
C ARG A 92 2.43 11.76 4.65
N PHE A 93 2.57 11.65 3.35
CA PHE A 93 1.70 10.83 2.51
C PHE A 93 2.49 9.95 1.55
N PHE A 94 2.23 8.64 1.58
CA PHE A 94 2.97 7.63 0.82
C PHE A 94 2.03 6.78 -0.05
N PRO A 95 1.94 7.04 -1.35
CA PRO A 95 1.06 6.32 -2.26
C PRO A 95 1.73 5.10 -2.92
N VAL A 96 0.96 4.03 -3.11
CA VAL A 96 1.28 2.87 -3.94
C VAL A 96 0.56 2.98 -5.27
N GLN A 97 1.15 2.46 -6.34
CA GLN A 97 0.49 2.36 -7.65
C GLN A 97 -0.46 1.17 -7.69
N GLY A 98 -1.74 1.41 -8.07
CA GLY A 98 -2.69 0.35 -8.37
C GLY A 98 -2.78 0.02 -9.87
N ASN A 99 -3.51 -1.03 -10.22
CA ASN A 99 -3.69 -1.44 -11.62
C ASN A 99 -4.52 -0.44 -12.42
N HIS A 100 -5.48 0.24 -11.81
CA HIS A 100 -6.24 1.31 -12.45
C HIS A 100 -5.41 2.58 -12.66
N ASP A 101 -4.39 2.83 -11.82
CA ASP A 101 -3.44 3.93 -11.98
C ASP A 101 -2.40 3.64 -13.06
N ALA A 102 -2.15 2.38 -13.32
CA ALA A 102 -1.16 1.93 -14.29
C ALA A 102 -1.57 2.18 -15.74
N CYS A 103 -2.79 2.57 -16.05
CA CYS A 103 -3.37 2.91 -17.36
C CYS A 103 -2.69 2.31 -18.59
N SER A 104 -3.43 1.80 -19.55
CA SER A 104 -2.86 1.16 -20.75
C SER A 104 -2.09 2.11 -21.66
N GLY A 105 -0.92 1.71 -22.13
CA GLY A 105 -0.15 2.32 -23.21
C GLY A 105 1.27 2.77 -22.84
N PRO A 106 2.13 3.06 -23.83
CA PRO A 106 3.57 3.26 -23.65
C PRO A 106 4.00 4.45 -22.78
N TYR A 107 3.08 5.36 -22.43
CA TYR A 107 3.39 6.50 -21.54
C TYR A 107 2.96 6.26 -20.10
N SER A 108 2.19 5.21 -19.84
CA SER A 108 1.71 4.88 -18.50
C SER A 108 2.85 4.47 -17.58
N ALA A 109 3.90 3.82 -18.10
CA ALA A 109 5.11 3.52 -17.33
C ALA A 109 5.79 4.77 -16.72
N ARG A 110 5.59 5.96 -17.30
CA ARG A 110 6.14 7.23 -16.80
C ARG A 110 5.15 8.04 -15.97
N LEU A 111 3.87 7.77 -16.12
CA LEU A 111 2.82 8.57 -15.50
C LEU A 111 2.94 8.56 -13.98
N TRP A 112 3.03 7.37 -13.40
CA TRP A 112 3.12 7.19 -11.96
C TRP A 112 4.43 7.74 -11.38
N PRO A 113 5.63 7.37 -11.88
CA PRO A 113 6.88 7.94 -11.37
C PRO A 113 6.94 9.46 -11.41
N GLU A 114 6.37 10.09 -12.47
CA GLU A 114 6.26 11.55 -12.55
C GLU A 114 5.26 12.14 -11.54
N ALA A 115 4.14 11.45 -11.31
CA ALA A 115 3.11 11.93 -10.39
C ALA A 115 3.57 11.91 -8.93
N ILE A 116 4.35 10.90 -8.54
CA ILE A 116 4.91 10.76 -7.18
C ILE A 116 6.26 11.47 -7.01
N GLY A 117 6.71 12.28 -7.97
CA GLY A 117 7.98 13.02 -7.90
C GLY A 117 8.13 13.93 -6.69
N PHE A 118 7.04 14.30 -6.03
CA PHE A 118 7.09 15.05 -4.78
C PHE A 118 7.78 14.29 -3.64
N LEU A 119 7.81 12.95 -3.69
CA LEU A 119 8.50 12.11 -2.71
C LEU A 119 10.02 12.31 -2.71
N ASP A 120 10.61 12.77 -3.81
CA ASP A 120 12.05 12.99 -3.91
C ASP A 120 12.55 14.11 -2.97
N ALA A 121 11.64 14.95 -2.49
CA ALA A 121 11.93 16.01 -1.51
C ALA A 121 11.49 15.63 -0.09
N GLU A 122 10.87 14.46 0.10
CA GLU A 122 10.35 14.03 1.41
C GLU A 122 11.47 13.43 2.26
N GLN A 123 11.52 13.82 3.54
CA GLN A 123 12.57 13.35 4.45
C GLN A 123 12.49 11.84 4.69
N GLY A 124 13.61 11.17 4.57
CA GLY A 124 13.74 9.72 4.81
C GLY A 124 13.29 8.85 3.64
N VAL A 125 12.81 9.44 2.55
CA VAL A 125 12.46 8.70 1.34
C VAL A 125 13.70 8.39 0.52
N CYS A 126 13.86 7.13 0.14
CA CYS A 126 14.86 6.66 -0.81
C CYS A 126 14.15 6.01 -2.00
N ARG A 127 14.19 6.69 -3.15
CA ARG A 127 13.54 6.26 -4.39
C ARG A 127 14.55 6.21 -5.54
N PRO A 128 14.72 5.07 -6.22
CA PRO A 128 15.51 5.04 -7.45
C PRO A 128 14.90 5.99 -8.51
N ALA A 129 15.74 6.69 -9.24
CA ALA A 129 15.29 7.71 -10.19
C ALA A 129 14.26 7.15 -11.18
N GLN A 130 13.12 7.83 -11.32
CA GLN A 130 12.06 7.46 -12.23
C GLN A 130 11.41 6.08 -11.98
N LYS A 131 11.59 5.47 -10.79
CA LYS A 131 10.95 4.20 -10.45
C LYS A 131 9.65 4.42 -9.67
N PRO A 132 8.68 3.47 -9.77
CA PRO A 132 7.41 3.52 -9.06
C PRO A 132 7.49 3.01 -7.61
N TYR A 133 8.63 2.47 -7.20
CA TYR A 133 8.88 1.88 -5.89
C TYR A 133 9.92 2.67 -5.10
N TYR A 134 9.85 2.60 -3.78
CA TYR A 134 10.71 3.36 -2.86
C TYR A 134 10.62 2.79 -1.44
N TYR A 135 11.46 3.27 -0.53
CA TYR A 135 11.31 3.02 0.90
C TYR A 135 11.43 4.31 1.70
N VAL A 136 10.98 4.23 2.95
CA VAL A 136 11.05 5.32 3.92
C VAL A 136 11.57 4.78 5.25
N ASP A 137 12.59 5.41 5.80
CA ASP A 137 13.09 5.09 7.12
C ASP A 137 12.45 5.97 8.20
N ILE A 138 11.83 5.32 9.18
CA ILE A 138 11.41 5.90 10.43
C ILE A 138 12.48 5.54 11.46
N ALA A 139 13.61 6.26 11.38
CA ALA A 139 14.85 5.86 12.05
C ALA A 139 14.78 5.78 13.57
N LYS A 140 13.95 6.62 14.20
CA LYS A 140 13.77 6.64 15.66
C LYS A 140 13.15 5.34 16.15
N GLU A 141 12.16 4.83 15.44
CA GLU A 141 11.42 3.60 15.73
C GLU A 141 12.10 2.36 15.12
N LYS A 142 13.16 2.54 14.31
CA LYS A 142 13.85 1.48 13.56
C LYS A 142 12.90 0.70 12.66
N VAL A 143 11.98 1.40 11.99
CA VAL A 143 11.03 0.83 11.05
C VAL A 143 11.35 1.31 9.65
N ARG A 144 11.40 0.38 8.69
CA ARG A 144 11.46 0.66 7.25
C ARG A 144 10.13 0.34 6.61
N LEU A 145 9.49 1.36 6.04
CA LEU A 145 8.31 1.22 5.20
C LEU A 145 8.76 1.01 3.76
N VAL A 146 8.44 -0.13 3.17
CA VAL A 146 8.88 -0.53 1.82
C VAL A 146 7.69 -0.57 0.88
N PHE A 147 7.72 0.27 -0.14
CA PHE A 147 6.66 0.40 -1.14
C PHE A 147 7.11 -0.27 -2.43
N VAL A 148 6.48 -1.38 -2.79
CA VAL A 148 6.79 -2.14 -3.99
C VAL A 148 5.67 -2.00 -5.03
N CYS A 149 6.05 -2.00 -6.30
CA CYS A 149 5.12 -1.91 -7.42
C CYS A 149 4.90 -3.31 -8.01
N SER A 150 3.63 -3.74 -8.04
CA SER A 150 3.21 -5.02 -8.60
C SER A 150 2.81 -4.93 -10.08
N TYR A 151 3.23 -3.85 -10.77
CA TYR A 151 2.94 -3.63 -12.20
C TYR A 151 4.15 -3.08 -12.91
N TYR A 152 4.48 -3.65 -14.08
CA TYR A 152 5.50 -3.11 -14.96
C TYR A 152 5.09 -3.26 -16.42
N TYR A 153 5.89 -2.72 -17.35
CA TYR A 153 5.56 -2.71 -18.76
C TYR A 153 6.63 -3.40 -19.58
N GLU A 154 6.20 -4.33 -20.44
CA GLU A 154 7.04 -4.93 -21.45
C GLU A 154 6.73 -4.40 -22.84
N HIS A 155 7.76 -4.18 -23.66
CA HIS A 155 7.59 -3.84 -25.07
C HIS A 155 7.36 -5.11 -25.87
N ARG A 156 6.18 -5.27 -26.44
CA ARG A 156 5.81 -6.41 -27.30
C ARG A 156 5.18 -5.92 -28.60
N GLY A 157 5.72 -6.34 -29.75
CA GLY A 157 5.08 -6.09 -31.05
C GLY A 157 4.79 -4.64 -31.42
N GLY A 158 5.64 -3.70 -30.97
CA GLY A 158 5.44 -2.25 -31.23
C GLY A 158 4.55 -1.52 -30.24
N GLY A 159 4.07 -2.19 -29.18
CA GLY A 159 3.32 -1.60 -28.06
C GLY A 159 3.93 -1.94 -26.70
N SER A 160 3.36 -1.37 -25.65
CA SER A 160 3.67 -1.75 -24.26
C SER A 160 2.49 -2.46 -23.65
N VAL A 161 2.75 -3.62 -23.05
CA VAL A 161 1.78 -4.43 -22.33
C VAL A 161 2.09 -4.30 -20.84
N MET A 162 1.06 -4.03 -20.04
CA MET A 162 1.17 -4.06 -18.59
C MET A 162 1.23 -5.51 -18.12
N ILE A 163 2.18 -5.80 -17.27
CA ILE A 163 2.39 -7.10 -16.62
C ILE A 163 2.03 -6.97 -15.15
N PHE A 164 1.18 -7.87 -14.67
CA PHE A 164 0.92 -8.05 -13.25
C PHE A 164 2.08 -8.83 -12.65
N GLY A 165 2.92 -8.16 -11.89
CA GLY A 165 4.10 -8.76 -11.33
C GLY A 165 5.18 -7.78 -10.91
N TYR A 166 6.30 -8.31 -10.47
CA TYR A 166 7.44 -7.56 -9.96
C TYR A 166 8.59 -7.57 -10.96
N GLU A 167 9.08 -6.38 -11.30
CA GLU A 167 10.23 -6.23 -12.21
C GLU A 167 11.49 -6.83 -11.57
N GLU A 168 12.32 -7.54 -12.35
CA GLU A 168 13.57 -8.14 -11.87
C GLU A 168 14.50 -7.10 -11.21
N GLU A 169 14.60 -5.92 -11.79
CA GLU A 169 15.38 -4.81 -11.25
C GLU A 169 14.90 -4.39 -9.85
N GLN A 170 13.58 -4.42 -9.62
CA GLN A 170 13.02 -4.13 -8.29
C GLN A 170 13.39 -5.20 -7.26
N ILE A 171 13.40 -6.47 -7.66
CA ILE A 171 13.79 -7.58 -6.78
C ILE A 171 15.27 -7.44 -6.40
N GLN A 172 16.14 -7.15 -7.37
CA GLN A 172 17.57 -6.92 -7.12
C GLN A 172 17.80 -5.70 -6.21
N TRP A 173 17.06 -4.61 -6.41
CA TRP A 173 17.10 -3.45 -5.55
C TRP A 173 16.67 -3.79 -4.11
N LEU A 174 15.60 -4.57 -3.93
CA LEU A 174 15.19 -5.05 -2.61
C LEU A 174 16.31 -5.84 -1.91
N GLN A 175 16.91 -6.81 -2.61
CA GLN A 175 17.93 -7.69 -2.04
C GLN A 175 19.24 -6.96 -1.71
N ASN A 176 19.67 -6.05 -2.57
CA ASN A 176 21.01 -5.46 -2.51
C ASN A 176 21.05 -4.12 -1.75
N GLU A 177 19.90 -3.48 -1.54
CA GLU A 177 19.82 -2.17 -0.90
C GLU A 177 18.79 -2.15 0.23
N VAL A 178 17.51 -2.42 -0.09
CA VAL A 178 16.41 -2.15 0.83
C VAL A 178 16.40 -3.08 2.03
N LEU A 179 16.64 -4.36 1.82
CA LEU A 179 16.57 -5.40 2.86
C LEU A 179 17.92 -5.70 3.51
N VAL A 180 18.93 -4.87 3.26
CA VAL A 180 20.21 -4.90 3.97
C VAL A 180 20.08 -4.03 5.23
N LEU A 181 19.58 -4.62 6.30
CA LEU A 181 19.21 -3.95 7.54
C LEU A 181 19.81 -4.61 8.79
N PRO A 182 20.08 -3.83 9.84
CA PRO A 182 20.40 -4.41 11.16
C PRO A 182 19.27 -5.27 11.72
N ALA A 183 19.60 -6.24 12.55
CA ALA A 183 18.65 -7.20 13.12
C ALA A 183 17.60 -6.56 14.05
N ASP A 184 17.84 -5.36 14.56
CA ASP A 184 16.93 -4.63 15.43
C ASP A 184 15.97 -3.68 14.66
N TRP A 185 15.87 -3.87 13.34
CA TRP A 185 14.92 -3.15 12.50
C TRP A 185 13.69 -4.01 12.19
N THR A 186 12.59 -3.34 11.93
CA THR A 186 11.34 -3.93 11.46
C THR A 186 11.00 -3.43 10.07
N VAL A 187 10.59 -4.33 9.19
CA VAL A 187 10.14 -4.02 7.83
C VAL A 187 8.62 -4.15 7.74
N MET A 188 7.99 -3.17 7.12
CA MET A 188 6.58 -3.20 6.70
C MET A 188 6.54 -3.04 5.18
N LEU A 189 5.87 -3.97 4.46
CA LEU A 189 5.76 -3.93 3.02
C LEU A 189 4.37 -3.44 2.60
N PHE A 190 4.34 -2.63 1.54
CA PHE A 190 3.13 -2.06 0.98
C PHE A 190 3.12 -2.27 -0.53
N SER A 191 2.07 -2.86 -1.05
CA SER A 191 1.83 -3.02 -2.48
C SER A 191 0.33 -2.92 -2.76
N HIS A 192 -0.06 -2.78 -4.02
CA HIS A 192 -1.48 -2.87 -4.35
C HIS A 192 -1.91 -4.34 -4.44
N ASP A 193 -1.17 -5.16 -5.18
CA ASP A 193 -1.38 -6.61 -5.23
C ASP A 193 -0.44 -7.37 -4.30
N ALA A 194 -0.89 -8.54 -3.85
CA ALA A 194 -0.05 -9.49 -3.15
C ALA A 194 1.00 -10.14 -4.08
N PRO A 195 2.11 -10.66 -3.53
CA PRO A 195 3.04 -11.45 -4.32
C PRO A 195 2.46 -12.79 -4.81
N PHE A 196 1.32 -13.20 -4.27
CA PHE A 196 0.59 -14.40 -4.65
C PHE A 196 -0.89 -14.07 -4.88
N SER A 197 -1.49 -14.55 -5.95
CA SER A 197 -2.94 -14.46 -6.16
C SER A 197 -3.75 -15.29 -5.17
N ALA A 198 -3.08 -16.11 -4.41
CA ALA A 198 -3.65 -17.14 -3.56
C ALA A 198 -3.69 -16.76 -2.07
N LEU A 199 -3.99 -15.50 -1.72
CA LEU A 199 -4.21 -15.11 -0.30
C LEU A 199 -5.32 -15.91 0.40
N LEU A 200 -6.13 -16.61 -0.37
CA LEU A 200 -7.22 -17.47 0.09
C LEU A 200 -6.79 -18.92 0.33
N PHE A 201 -5.58 -19.30 -0.06
CA PHE A 201 -5.07 -20.67 -0.02
C PHE A 201 -4.04 -20.87 1.08
N ASP A 202 -3.63 -22.11 1.28
CA ASP A 202 -2.52 -22.47 2.16
C ASP A 202 -1.16 -22.10 1.54
N GLU A 203 -0.10 -22.15 2.36
CA GLU A 203 1.25 -21.76 1.96
C GLU A 203 1.77 -22.54 0.75
N LYS A 204 1.46 -23.84 0.65
CA LYS A 204 1.89 -24.66 -0.47
C LYS A 204 1.27 -24.18 -1.76
N THR A 205 -0.04 -23.95 -1.76
CA THR A 205 -0.78 -23.45 -2.92
C THR A 205 -0.33 -22.05 -3.31
N ALA A 206 -0.02 -21.17 -2.34
CA ALA A 206 0.50 -19.84 -2.61
C ALA A 206 1.82 -19.87 -3.39
N LEU A 207 2.72 -20.81 -3.07
CA LEU A 207 3.99 -20.96 -3.78
C LEU A 207 3.87 -21.68 -5.13
N GLU A 208 2.88 -22.57 -5.29
CA GLU A 208 2.67 -23.33 -6.52
C GLU A 208 1.91 -22.53 -7.59
N LYS A 209 0.98 -21.66 -7.19
CA LYS A 209 0.25 -20.78 -8.09
C LYS A 209 1.03 -19.49 -8.35
N ASN A 210 1.65 -19.43 -9.51
CA ASN A 210 2.45 -18.28 -9.93
C ASN A 210 1.66 -17.40 -10.92
N ASP A 211 0.50 -16.88 -10.49
CA ASP A 211 -0.33 -16.01 -11.33
C ASP A 211 0.22 -14.58 -11.39
N ILE A 212 1.05 -14.22 -10.40
CA ILE A 212 1.76 -12.93 -10.34
C ILE A 212 3.20 -13.16 -10.81
N VAL A 213 3.59 -12.53 -11.91
CA VAL A 213 4.94 -12.68 -12.48
C VAL A 213 5.99 -12.26 -11.44
N ASN A 214 6.96 -13.11 -11.19
CA ASN A 214 8.02 -12.94 -10.18
C ASN A 214 7.51 -12.78 -8.73
N GLY A 215 6.24 -13.05 -8.44
CA GLY A 215 5.69 -12.98 -7.08
C GLY A 215 6.43 -13.90 -6.10
N ASN A 216 6.70 -15.14 -6.50
CA ASN A 216 7.50 -16.05 -5.69
C ASN A 216 8.95 -15.58 -5.50
N GLN A 217 9.51 -14.87 -6.47
CA GLN A 217 10.90 -14.40 -6.41
C GLN A 217 11.03 -13.25 -5.42
N ILE A 218 10.14 -12.25 -5.46
CA ILE A 218 10.17 -11.12 -4.52
C ILE A 218 9.94 -11.62 -3.09
N PHE A 219 9.06 -12.59 -2.89
CA PHE A 219 8.82 -13.18 -1.56
C PHE A 219 10.05 -13.94 -1.06
N ARG A 220 10.70 -14.75 -1.91
CA ARG A 220 11.94 -15.43 -1.55
C ARG A 220 13.07 -14.46 -1.24
N ALA A 221 13.16 -13.34 -1.96
CA ALA A 221 14.12 -12.28 -1.67
C ALA A 221 13.95 -11.74 -0.25
N LEU A 222 12.71 -11.46 0.16
CA LEU A 222 12.38 -11.05 1.54
C LEU A 222 12.82 -12.10 2.55
N GLU A 223 12.43 -13.36 2.35
CA GLU A 223 12.75 -14.46 3.27
C GLU A 223 14.26 -14.73 3.41
N GLN A 224 14.99 -14.65 2.30
CA GLN A 224 16.44 -14.82 2.30
C GLN A 224 17.13 -13.68 3.08
N CYS A 225 16.77 -12.43 2.82
CA CYS A 225 17.32 -11.28 3.52
C CYS A 225 16.95 -11.29 5.01
N ARG A 226 15.70 -11.63 5.36
CA ARG A 226 15.26 -11.77 6.75
C ARG A 226 16.09 -12.80 7.51
N LYS A 227 16.36 -13.95 6.90
CA LYS A 227 17.23 -14.99 7.49
C LYS A 227 18.69 -14.56 7.59
N GLN A 228 19.19 -13.82 6.60
CA GLN A 228 20.58 -13.38 6.54
C GLN A 228 20.89 -12.26 7.53
N TYR A 229 20.01 -11.27 7.65
CA TYR A 229 20.24 -10.05 8.41
C TYR A 229 19.53 -10.02 9.76
N GLY A 230 18.50 -10.84 9.95
CA GLY A 230 17.82 -11.01 11.22
C GLY A 230 16.78 -9.95 11.58
N PHE A 231 16.41 -9.07 10.65
CA PHE A 231 15.35 -8.08 10.89
C PHE A 231 13.96 -8.73 10.97
N ASP A 232 13.03 -8.06 11.63
CA ASP A 232 11.64 -8.50 11.73
C ASP A 232 10.78 -7.97 10.58
N THR A 233 9.68 -8.68 10.28
CA THR A 233 8.68 -8.24 9.30
C THR A 233 7.32 -8.15 9.99
N ALA A 234 6.79 -6.92 10.15
CA ALA A 234 5.51 -6.69 10.80
C ALA A 234 4.32 -7.10 9.93
N GLY A 235 4.44 -7.00 8.61
CA GLY A 235 3.39 -7.43 7.70
C GLY A 235 3.60 -6.96 6.25
N TRP A 236 2.71 -7.46 5.37
CA TRP A 236 2.57 -7.02 3.99
C TRP A 236 1.14 -6.51 3.79
N PHE A 237 1.00 -5.21 3.52
CA PHE A 237 -0.27 -4.49 3.43
C PHE A 237 -0.65 -4.27 1.97
N ILE A 238 -1.90 -4.60 1.61
CA ILE A 238 -2.38 -4.67 0.23
C ILE A 238 -3.80 -4.10 0.10
N GLY A 239 -4.11 -3.53 -1.09
CA GLY A 239 -5.42 -3.12 -1.52
C GLY A 239 -6.07 -4.14 -2.47
N HIS A 240 -6.62 -3.69 -3.62
CA HIS A 240 -7.05 -4.46 -4.77
C HIS A 240 -8.29 -5.37 -4.57
N TYR A 241 -8.40 -6.04 -3.44
CA TYR A 241 -9.41 -7.08 -3.21
C TYR A 241 -10.74 -6.56 -2.66
N HIS A 242 -10.84 -5.25 -2.38
CA HIS A 242 -12.05 -4.57 -1.90
C HIS A 242 -12.71 -5.21 -0.67
N GLY A 243 -11.94 -5.88 0.16
CA GLY A 243 -12.48 -6.50 1.38
C GLY A 243 -11.42 -6.66 2.46
N ASP A 244 -11.77 -6.36 3.70
CA ASP A 244 -10.86 -6.50 4.84
C ASP A 244 -10.58 -7.97 5.14
N ARG A 245 -9.30 -8.29 5.20
CA ARG A 245 -8.87 -9.65 5.53
C ARG A 245 -7.45 -9.67 6.07
N ILE A 246 -7.18 -10.57 7.02
CA ILE A 246 -5.83 -10.89 7.44
C ILE A 246 -5.58 -12.38 7.25
N LYS A 247 -4.42 -12.70 6.72
CA LYS A 247 -3.93 -14.05 6.61
C LYS A 247 -2.44 -14.12 6.89
N THR A 248 -2.05 -14.99 7.81
CA THR A 248 -0.64 -15.24 8.08
C THR A 248 -0.13 -16.36 7.17
N LEU A 249 0.89 -16.07 6.35
CA LEU A 249 1.61 -17.01 5.52
C LEU A 249 3.10 -16.90 5.83
N PHE A 250 3.78 -18.02 6.05
CA PHE A 250 5.21 -18.07 6.37
C PHE A 250 5.61 -17.21 7.57
N GLY A 251 4.70 -17.06 8.53
CA GLY A 251 4.87 -16.23 9.72
C GLY A 251 4.78 -14.73 9.46
N ILE A 252 4.34 -14.29 8.27
CA ILE A 252 4.15 -12.89 7.91
C ILE A 252 2.64 -12.62 7.78
N PRO A 253 2.08 -11.64 8.50
CA PRO A 253 0.72 -11.18 8.28
C PRO A 253 0.58 -10.50 6.91
N PHE A 254 -0.34 -10.99 6.09
CA PHE A 254 -0.84 -10.32 4.89
C PHE A 254 -2.15 -9.64 5.22
N VAL A 255 -2.17 -8.33 5.13
CA VAL A 255 -3.31 -7.49 5.51
C VAL A 255 -3.91 -6.89 4.26
N ILE A 256 -5.13 -7.30 3.95
CA ILE A 256 -5.91 -6.72 2.85
C ILE A 256 -6.79 -5.62 3.42
N THR A 257 -6.74 -4.45 2.82
CA THR A 257 -7.54 -3.28 3.20
C THR A 257 -8.74 -3.16 2.26
N ALA A 258 -9.92 -2.98 2.83
CA ALA A 258 -11.13 -2.78 2.06
C ALA A 258 -11.05 -1.54 1.17
N SER A 259 -11.76 -1.61 0.03
CA SER A 259 -11.99 -0.44 -0.80
C SER A 259 -12.76 0.63 -0.04
N GLN A 260 -12.36 1.86 -0.23
CA GLN A 260 -13.06 3.03 0.26
C GLN A 260 -14.46 3.19 -0.38
N THR A 261 -14.65 2.64 -1.58
CA THR A 261 -15.80 2.93 -2.44
C THR A 261 -16.79 1.79 -2.60
N ALA A 262 -16.37 0.55 -2.35
CA ALA A 262 -17.22 -0.62 -2.53
C ALA A 262 -17.61 -1.21 -1.18
N TYR A 263 -18.80 -0.93 -0.75
CA TYR A 263 -19.47 -1.69 0.30
C TYR A 263 -20.20 -2.85 -0.35
N ASP A 264 -19.59 -4.03 -0.42
CA ASP A 264 -20.30 -5.27 -0.72
C ASP A 264 -20.56 -6.01 0.59
N PRO A 265 -21.79 -5.96 1.12
CA PRO A 265 -22.13 -6.62 2.38
C PRO A 265 -21.99 -8.15 2.33
N GLN A 266 -21.88 -8.76 1.14
CA GLN A 266 -21.71 -10.20 0.97
C GLN A 266 -20.26 -10.67 1.11
N LEU A 267 -19.29 -9.73 1.05
CA LEU A 267 -17.87 -10.02 1.21
C LEU A 267 -17.37 -9.88 2.66
N PHE A 268 -18.22 -9.39 3.56
CA PHE A 268 -17.85 -9.19 4.96
C PHE A 268 -18.14 -10.42 5.81
N ASP A 269 -17.10 -11.07 6.24
CA ASP A 269 -17.14 -11.95 7.40
C ASP A 269 -17.11 -11.07 8.66
N ASP A 270 -18.04 -11.27 9.59
CA ASP A 270 -18.17 -10.44 10.81
C ASP A 270 -16.90 -10.42 11.66
N ASP A 271 -16.06 -11.45 11.56
CA ASP A 271 -14.77 -11.55 12.23
C ASP A 271 -13.74 -10.54 11.70
N VAL A 272 -13.85 -10.09 10.46
CA VAL A 272 -12.87 -9.18 9.83
C VAL A 272 -13.06 -7.73 10.29
N ARG A 273 -14.27 -7.31 10.60
CA ARG A 273 -14.55 -5.97 11.16
C ARG A 273 -13.78 -5.69 12.44
N PHE A 274 -13.56 -6.72 13.24
CA PHE A 274 -12.81 -6.61 14.48
C PHE A 274 -11.32 -6.33 14.25
N TRP A 275 -10.74 -6.93 13.22
CA TRP A 275 -9.30 -6.84 12.95
C TRP A 275 -8.86 -5.56 12.22
N ALA A 276 -9.68 -5.00 11.34
CA ALA A 276 -9.40 -3.70 10.72
C ALA A 276 -9.29 -2.58 11.77
N ARG A 277 -9.92 -2.75 12.94
CA ARG A 277 -9.81 -1.85 14.08
C ARG A 277 -8.55 -2.05 14.92
N THR A 278 -8.06 -3.28 15.01
CA THR A 278 -6.92 -3.64 15.88
C THR A 278 -5.57 -3.41 15.19
N LEU A 279 -5.54 -3.29 13.89
CA LEU A 279 -4.32 -3.02 13.12
C LEU A 279 -4.05 -1.53 12.87
N GLY A 280 -4.85 -0.66 13.42
CA GLY A 280 -4.48 0.72 13.67
C GLY A 280 -3.39 0.85 14.75
N THR A 281 -2.69 -0.25 14.99
CA THR A 281 -1.60 -0.34 15.97
C THR A 281 -0.36 -0.85 15.30
#